data_171b7200821ae325c42b9f672125ba43
#
_entry.id   171b7200821ae325c42b9f672125ba43
#
_cell.length_a   1.000
_cell.length_b   1.000
_cell.length_c   1.000
_cell.angle_alpha   90.00
_cell.angle_beta   90.00
_cell.angle_gamma   90.00
#
_symmetry.space_group_name_H-M   'P 1'
#
loop_
_entity.id
_entity.type
_entity.pdbx_description
1 polymer ?
#
loop_
_entity_poly.entity_id
_entity_poly.type
_entity_poly.pdbx_seq_one_letter_code
_entity_poly.pdbx_strand_id
1 'polypeptide(L)'
;WDLVRDFGMQDRVLYSSFNHFSLTTLKQIDSHTKIGLLYSEAMVDPALYAKHVQAEAIHPFFPTCFAPGVMEGCLAEHIDVNPWTVDDAEMMQSLQKLGVHAIITNDPSLALSVLR
;
A
#
# COMPACT_ATOMS: atom_id res chain seq x y z
N TRP A 1 -18.15 2.63 0.87
CA TRP A 1 -18.30 1.19 0.68
C TRP A 1 -19.66 0.81 0.07
N ASP A 2 -20.74 1.39 0.54
CA ASP A 2 -22.08 1.09 0.00
C ASP A 2 -22.18 1.41 -1.49
N LEU A 3 -21.62 2.54 -1.93
CA LEU A 3 -21.60 2.90 -3.35
C LEU A 3 -20.82 1.86 -4.17
N VAL A 4 -19.67 1.43 -3.66
CA VAL A 4 -18.84 0.41 -4.32
C VAL A 4 -19.65 -0.90 -4.46
N ARG A 5 -20.31 -1.31 -3.41
CA ARG A 5 -21.14 -2.53 -3.41
C ARG A 5 -22.28 -2.41 -4.42
N ASP A 6 -22.96 -1.25 -4.46
CA ASP A 6 -24.11 -1.03 -5.34
C ASP A 6 -23.73 -1.12 -6.82
N PHE A 7 -22.48 -0.79 -7.16
CA PHE A 7 -21.97 -0.91 -8.54
C PHE A 7 -21.20 -2.21 -8.78
N GLY A 8 -21.17 -3.13 -7.82
CA GLY A 8 -20.49 -4.41 -7.99
C GLY A 8 -18.98 -4.30 -8.16
N MET A 9 -18.36 -3.31 -7.54
CA MET A 9 -16.94 -3.01 -7.70
C MET A 9 -16.06 -3.48 -6.53
N GLN A 10 -16.59 -4.27 -5.61
CA GLN A 10 -15.90 -4.69 -4.39
C GLN A 10 -14.53 -5.32 -4.68
N ASP A 11 -14.45 -6.12 -5.74
CA ASP A 11 -13.22 -6.84 -6.09
C ASP A 11 -12.17 -5.97 -6.76
N ARG A 12 -12.53 -4.75 -7.16
CA ARG A 12 -11.66 -3.83 -7.90
C ARG A 12 -11.16 -2.67 -7.07
N VAL A 13 -11.59 -2.57 -5.81
CA VAL A 13 -11.33 -1.40 -4.97
C VAL A 13 -10.50 -1.82 -3.77
N LEU A 14 -9.45 -1.04 -3.50
CA LEU A 14 -8.67 -1.15 -2.28
C LEU A 14 -8.84 0.17 -1.52
N TYR A 15 -9.25 0.10 -0.26
CA TYR A 15 -9.46 1.27 0.58
C TYR A 15 -8.17 1.61 1.32
N SER A 16 -7.81 2.89 1.34
CA SER A 16 -6.58 3.36 1.96
C SER A 16 -6.88 4.53 2.88
N SER A 17 -6.30 4.54 4.08
CA SER A 17 -6.52 5.61 5.05
C SER A 17 -5.42 5.61 6.10
N PHE A 18 -5.13 6.80 6.65
CA PHE A 18 -4.34 6.93 7.88
C PHE A 18 -5.11 6.44 9.10
N ASN A 19 -6.44 6.42 9.03
CA ASN A 19 -7.28 5.93 10.11
C ASN A 19 -7.46 4.42 9.97
N HIS A 20 -6.58 3.66 10.60
CA HIS A 20 -6.61 2.21 10.49
C HIS A 20 -7.82 1.58 11.19
N PHE A 21 -8.41 2.27 12.18
CA PHE A 21 -9.66 1.80 12.81
C PHE A 21 -10.80 1.79 11.80
N SER A 22 -10.88 2.80 10.93
CA SER A 22 -11.89 2.83 9.87
C SER A 22 -11.71 1.68 8.90
N LEU A 23 -10.46 1.34 8.56
CA LEU A 23 -10.17 0.23 7.65
C LEU A 23 -10.55 -1.11 8.28
N THR A 24 -10.24 -1.33 9.56
CA THR A 24 -10.62 -2.56 10.23
C THR A 24 -12.14 -2.68 10.37
N THR A 25 -12.85 -1.56 10.54
CA THR A 25 -14.31 -1.54 10.55
C THR A 25 -14.88 -2.01 9.21
N LEU A 26 -14.29 -1.55 8.10
CA LEU A 26 -14.70 -2.03 6.77
C LEU A 26 -14.50 -3.55 6.64
N LYS A 27 -13.41 -4.08 7.16
CA LYS A 27 -13.16 -5.53 7.15
C LYS A 27 -14.19 -6.28 7.97
N GLN A 28 -14.70 -5.69 9.06
CA GLN A 28 -15.76 -6.30 9.87
C GLN A 28 -17.09 -6.33 9.14
N ILE A 29 -17.36 -5.29 8.31
CA ILE A 29 -18.59 -5.24 7.50
C ILE A 29 -18.52 -6.29 6.39
N ASP A 30 -17.36 -6.41 5.73
CA ASP A 30 -17.14 -7.40 4.68
C ASP A 30 -15.68 -7.85 4.72
N SER A 31 -15.44 -9.09 5.12
CA SER A 31 -14.08 -9.63 5.26
C SER A 31 -13.31 -9.70 3.94
N HIS A 32 -14.01 -9.62 2.80
CA HIS A 32 -13.37 -9.61 1.48
C HIS A 32 -12.93 -8.21 1.04
N THR A 33 -13.24 -7.16 1.81
CA THR A 33 -12.78 -5.81 1.53
C THR A 33 -11.25 -5.76 1.62
N LYS A 34 -10.61 -5.16 0.62
CA LYS A 34 -9.15 -5.00 0.58
C LYS A 34 -8.77 -3.65 1.19
N ILE A 35 -7.80 -3.65 2.08
CA ILE A 35 -7.35 -2.43 2.74
C ILE A 35 -5.85 -2.25 2.60
N GLY A 36 -5.43 -0.98 2.47
CA GLY A 36 -4.03 -0.57 2.47
C GLY A 36 -3.80 0.44 3.59
N LEU A 37 -2.78 0.21 4.39
CA LEU A 37 -2.51 1.00 5.59
C LEU A 37 -1.62 2.19 5.26
N LEU A 38 -2.16 3.41 5.26
CA LEU A 38 -1.39 4.63 5.11
C LEU A 38 -0.69 4.96 6.43
N TYR A 39 0.59 5.27 6.37
CA TYR A 39 1.34 5.75 7.53
C TYR A 39 2.59 6.50 7.08
N SER A 40 3.13 7.34 7.96
CA SER A 40 4.29 8.17 7.63
C SER A 40 5.54 7.84 8.46
N GLU A 41 5.38 7.23 9.63
CA GLU A 41 6.52 6.85 10.48
C GLU A 41 7.17 5.57 9.97
N ALA A 42 8.47 5.42 10.24
CA ALA A 42 9.14 4.15 10.00
C ALA A 42 8.69 3.14 11.06
N MET A 43 8.00 2.09 10.62
CA MET A 43 7.54 1.04 11.52
C MET A 43 8.52 -0.12 11.51
N VAL A 44 8.74 -0.69 12.70
CA VAL A 44 9.48 -1.95 12.81
C VAL A 44 8.53 -3.07 12.42
N ASP A 45 8.93 -3.86 11.42
CA ASP A 45 8.16 -5.01 10.93
C ASP A 45 6.71 -4.65 10.57
N PRO A 46 6.50 -3.75 9.58
CA PRO A 46 5.13 -3.39 9.19
C PRO A 46 4.33 -4.56 8.64
N ALA A 47 4.99 -5.59 8.11
CA ALA A 47 4.30 -6.79 7.63
C ALA A 47 3.56 -7.51 8.75
N LEU A 48 4.15 -7.57 9.94
CA LEU A 48 3.50 -8.19 11.10
C LEU A 48 2.22 -7.43 11.48
N TYR A 49 2.29 -6.10 11.51
CA TYR A 49 1.12 -5.27 11.80
C TYR A 49 0.04 -5.46 10.73
N ALA A 50 0.43 -5.46 9.45
CA ALA A 50 -0.51 -5.66 8.35
C ALA A 50 -1.23 -7.01 8.47
N LYS A 51 -0.49 -8.05 8.79
CA LYS A 51 -1.09 -9.38 9.00
C LYS A 51 -2.05 -9.37 10.19
N HIS A 52 -1.68 -8.69 11.27
CA HIS A 52 -2.52 -8.61 12.46
C HIS A 52 -3.87 -7.98 12.17
N VAL A 53 -3.92 -6.93 11.36
CA VAL A 53 -5.18 -6.25 11.01
C VAL A 53 -5.77 -6.77 9.69
N GLN A 54 -5.19 -7.81 9.12
CA GLN A 54 -5.68 -8.47 7.90
C GLN A 54 -5.65 -7.54 6.67
N ALA A 55 -4.65 -6.67 6.58
CA ALA A 55 -4.48 -5.79 5.44
C ALA A 55 -3.76 -6.50 4.30
N GLU A 56 -4.16 -6.22 3.07
CA GLU A 56 -3.51 -6.73 1.86
C GLU A 56 -2.27 -5.93 1.48
N ALA A 57 -2.18 -4.66 1.91
CA ALA A 57 -1.12 -3.77 1.51
C ALA A 57 -0.74 -2.79 2.61
N ILE A 58 0.48 -2.26 2.52
CA ILE A 58 0.89 -1.07 3.25
C ILE A 58 1.14 0.06 2.25
N HIS A 59 0.79 1.28 2.65
CA HIS A 59 1.02 2.49 1.87
C HIS A 59 1.93 3.42 2.67
N PRO A 60 3.24 3.14 2.71
CA PRO A 60 4.18 3.88 3.54
C PRO A 60 4.62 5.17 2.88
N PHE A 61 5.06 6.15 3.70
CA PHE A 61 5.86 7.27 3.21
C PHE A 61 7.13 6.68 2.58
N PHE A 62 7.43 7.04 1.32
CA PHE A 62 8.36 6.27 0.48
C PHE A 62 9.76 6.08 1.08
N PRO A 63 10.36 7.02 1.83
CA PRO A 63 11.70 6.77 2.40
C PRO A 63 11.73 5.61 3.40
N THR A 64 10.61 5.31 4.04
CA THR A 64 10.56 4.21 5.04
C THR A 64 10.68 2.83 4.40
N CYS A 65 10.47 2.72 3.08
CA CYS A 65 10.66 1.45 2.38
C CYS A 65 12.10 0.96 2.42
N PHE A 66 13.06 1.86 2.62
CA PHE A 66 14.47 1.52 2.69
C PHE A 66 14.92 1.15 4.10
N ALA A 67 14.04 1.21 5.08
CA ALA A 67 14.36 0.78 6.44
C ALA A 67 14.63 -0.73 6.48
N PRO A 68 15.53 -1.19 7.38
CA PRO A 68 15.91 -2.60 7.43
C PRO A 68 14.72 -3.52 7.62
N GLY A 69 14.63 -4.56 6.79
CA GLY A 69 13.65 -5.63 6.92
C GLY A 69 12.26 -5.32 6.41
N VAL A 70 11.97 -4.07 6.01
CA VAL A 70 10.61 -3.69 5.60
C VAL A 70 10.19 -4.45 4.34
N MET A 71 10.99 -4.35 3.27
CA MET A 71 10.64 -5.01 2.01
C MET A 71 10.72 -6.53 2.11
N GLU A 72 11.77 -7.04 2.76
CA GLU A 72 11.94 -8.49 2.93
C GLU A 72 10.76 -9.09 3.68
N GLY A 73 10.31 -8.44 4.75
CA GLY A 73 9.17 -8.92 5.54
C GLY A 73 7.87 -8.90 4.75
N CYS A 74 7.62 -7.82 4.01
CA CYS A 74 6.40 -7.69 3.22
C CYS A 74 6.37 -8.70 2.07
N LEU A 75 7.49 -8.90 1.38
CA LEU A 75 7.56 -9.88 0.30
C LEU A 75 7.34 -11.30 0.83
N ALA A 76 7.93 -11.62 1.97
CA ALA A 76 7.78 -12.94 2.59
C ALA A 76 6.32 -13.23 2.98
N GLU A 77 5.58 -12.22 3.42
CA GLU A 77 4.21 -12.35 3.90
C GLU A 77 3.16 -12.01 2.83
N HIS A 78 3.59 -11.75 1.60
CA HIS A 78 2.70 -11.39 0.48
C HIS A 78 1.88 -10.14 0.76
N ILE A 79 2.49 -9.14 1.41
CA ILE A 79 1.90 -7.83 1.64
C ILE A 79 2.40 -6.90 0.55
N ASP A 80 1.49 -6.30 -0.21
CA ASP A 80 1.87 -5.34 -1.26
C ASP A 80 2.37 -4.04 -0.62
N VAL A 81 3.38 -3.43 -1.23
CA VAL A 81 3.96 -2.17 -0.75
C VAL A 81 3.75 -1.11 -1.82
N ASN A 82 2.95 -0.10 -1.51
CA ASN A 82 2.56 0.95 -2.45
C ASN A 82 2.93 2.32 -1.84
N PRO A 83 4.20 2.74 -1.92
CA PRO A 83 4.66 3.97 -1.27
C PRO A 83 4.10 5.24 -1.90
N TRP A 84 4.03 6.30 -1.12
CA TRP A 84 3.54 7.62 -1.52
C TRP A 84 4.50 8.70 -1.03
N THR A 85 4.49 9.87 -1.51
CA THR A 85 4.09 10.27 -2.87
C THR A 85 5.37 10.34 -3.67
N VAL A 86 5.44 9.63 -4.77
CA VAL A 86 6.69 9.44 -5.52
C VAL A 86 6.57 10.19 -6.84
N ASP A 87 7.19 11.37 -6.94
CA ASP A 87 7.08 12.24 -8.10
C ASP A 87 8.40 12.43 -8.84
N ASP A 88 9.46 11.76 -8.40
CA ASP A 88 10.81 11.86 -8.96
C ASP A 88 11.21 10.59 -9.70
N ALA A 89 11.77 10.74 -10.91
CA ALA A 89 12.12 9.60 -11.76
C ALA A 89 13.17 8.67 -11.12
N GLU A 90 14.18 9.24 -10.47
CA GLU A 90 15.22 8.43 -9.83
C GLU A 90 14.64 7.61 -8.67
N MET A 91 13.76 8.22 -7.87
CA MET A 91 13.12 7.52 -6.76
C MET A 91 12.18 6.42 -7.28
N MET A 92 11.46 6.67 -8.37
CA MET A 92 10.63 5.65 -9.00
C MET A 92 11.45 4.42 -9.37
N GLN A 93 12.61 4.64 -9.99
CA GLN A 93 13.50 3.54 -10.39
C GLN A 93 14.07 2.81 -9.17
N SER A 94 14.46 3.55 -8.13
CA SER A 94 15.02 2.96 -6.91
C SER A 94 13.98 2.07 -6.21
N LEU A 95 12.73 2.52 -6.13
CA LEU A 95 11.65 1.76 -5.51
C LEU A 95 11.29 0.54 -6.35
N GLN A 96 11.31 0.67 -7.67
CA GLN A 96 11.08 -0.47 -8.56
C GLN A 96 12.13 -1.56 -8.33
N LYS A 97 13.39 -1.19 -8.22
CA LYS A 97 14.48 -2.14 -7.93
C LYS A 97 14.33 -2.76 -6.55
N LEU A 98 13.79 -2.01 -5.60
CA LEU A 98 13.57 -2.51 -4.25
C LEU A 98 12.46 -3.57 -4.21
N GLY A 99 11.56 -3.57 -5.18
CA GLY A 99 10.51 -4.58 -5.30
C GLY A 99 9.14 -4.13 -4.87
N VAL A 100 8.86 -2.82 -4.83
CA VAL A 100 7.51 -2.35 -4.50
C VAL A 100 6.50 -2.81 -5.54
N HIS A 101 5.26 -3.02 -5.11
CA HIS A 101 4.18 -3.50 -5.98
C HIS A 101 3.69 -2.39 -6.91
N ALA A 102 3.50 -1.18 -6.39
CA ALA A 102 3.04 -0.02 -7.14
C ALA A 102 3.56 1.24 -6.46
N ILE A 103 3.40 2.38 -7.10
CA ILE A 103 3.70 3.68 -6.47
C ILE A 103 2.46 4.57 -6.54
N ILE A 104 2.36 5.50 -5.59
CA ILE A 104 1.33 6.54 -5.58
C ILE A 104 2.01 7.83 -5.98
N THR A 105 1.58 8.41 -7.08
CA THR A 105 2.23 9.57 -7.69
C THR A 105 1.20 10.59 -8.16
N ASN A 106 1.62 11.86 -8.20
CA ASN A 106 0.86 12.94 -8.84
C ASN A 106 1.16 13.05 -10.34
N ASP A 107 2.15 12.29 -10.84
CA ASP A 107 2.58 12.37 -12.23
C ASP A 107 2.57 10.98 -12.88
N PRO A 108 1.39 10.46 -13.23
CA PRO A 108 1.30 9.13 -13.82
C PRO A 108 1.98 9.03 -15.18
N SER A 109 2.06 10.12 -15.94
CA SER A 109 2.77 10.12 -17.24
C SER A 109 4.24 9.86 -17.05
N LEU A 110 4.88 10.49 -16.07
CA LEU A 110 6.28 10.24 -15.75
C LEU A 110 6.48 8.80 -15.31
N ALA A 111 5.62 8.29 -14.45
CA ALA A 111 5.72 6.92 -13.98
C ALA A 111 5.64 5.93 -15.14
N LEU A 112 4.71 6.12 -16.05
CA LEU A 112 4.57 5.24 -17.21
C LEU A 112 5.82 5.26 -18.11
N SER A 113 6.46 6.42 -18.28
CA SER A 113 7.65 6.53 -19.10
C SER A 113 8.90 5.93 -18.44
N VAL A 114 8.98 5.97 -17.12
CA VAL A 114 10.15 5.53 -16.35
C VAL A 114 10.10 4.04 -16.01
N LEU A 115 8.91 3.51 -15.68
CA LEU A 115 8.76 2.17 -15.11
C LEU A 115 8.40 1.09 -16.14
N ARG A 116 8.23 1.47 -17.38
CA ARG A 116 7.97 0.49 -18.45
C ARG A 116 9.20 -0.29 -18.85
#